data_92f69d88bbd2726d0f64160c6dd2f528
#
_entry.id   92f69d88bbd2726d0f64160c6dd2f528
#
_cell.length_a   1.000
_cell.length_b   1.000
_cell.length_c   1.000
_cell.angle_alpha   90.00
_cell.angle_beta   90.00
_cell.angle_gamma   90.00
#
_symmetry.space_group_name_H-M   'P 1'
#
loop_
_entity.id
_entity.type
_entity.pdbx_description
1 polymer ?
#
loop_
_entity_poly.entity_id
_entity_poly.type
_entity_poly.pdbx_seq_one_letter_code
_entity_poly.pdbx_strand_id
1 'polypeptide(L)'
;MSTLFRTRILARTWILVTLCLVAGCSRSPLYSDLTETQANEVQAALLSAGIDARKAAMVKTKDWSIEVDRTDIPHAMAVLNAAGLPRQPLRTLGEVFPKDGFVSSPLEERARYVFALSQEIEQTLLQLDGVVDARVHIAMPESNVFDDKPPSASASVVIIEQPGARLEARETDIKAIVTDGVEGLSDINRVTVKFFTRRAADSIGTAAQSGRPNRRPDSREGA
;
A
#
# COMPACT_ATOMS: atom_id res chain seq x y z
N MET A 1 -21.99 8.88 64.44
CA MET A 1 -21.66 7.69 63.62
C MET A 1 -22.04 7.83 62.14
N SER A 2 -22.83 8.79 61.72
CA SER A 2 -23.34 8.94 60.34
C SER A 2 -22.39 9.67 59.37
N THR A 3 -21.48 10.52 59.85
CA THR A 3 -20.57 11.31 59.00
C THR A 3 -19.43 10.49 58.39
N LEU A 4 -18.89 9.52 59.14
CA LEU A 4 -17.81 8.63 58.67
C LEU A 4 -18.28 7.64 57.60
N PHE A 5 -19.56 7.32 57.54
CA PHE A 5 -20.13 6.43 56.52
C PHE A 5 -20.31 7.15 55.17
N ARG A 6 -20.70 8.43 55.21
CA ARG A 6 -20.87 9.28 54.03
C ARG A 6 -19.53 9.59 53.33
N THR A 7 -18.48 9.86 54.10
CA THR A 7 -17.16 10.13 53.57
C THR A 7 -16.53 8.89 52.88
N ARG A 8 -16.79 7.69 53.41
CA ARG A 8 -16.33 6.44 52.78
C ARG A 8 -17.06 6.10 51.47
N ILE A 9 -18.32 6.45 51.33
CA ILE A 9 -19.09 6.27 50.09
C ILE A 9 -18.62 7.28 49.05
N LEU A 10 -18.42 8.54 49.42
CA LEU A 10 -17.93 9.57 48.50
C LEU A 10 -16.52 9.28 48.03
N ALA A 11 -15.64 8.78 48.91
CA ALA A 11 -14.29 8.35 48.51
C ALA A 11 -14.30 7.15 47.56
N ARG A 12 -15.19 6.17 47.73
CA ARG A 12 -15.34 5.01 46.82
C ARG A 12 -15.90 5.42 45.47
N THR A 13 -16.87 6.34 45.42
CA THR A 13 -17.40 6.87 44.15
C THR A 13 -16.35 7.69 43.40
N TRP A 14 -15.56 8.48 44.11
CA TRP A 14 -14.43 9.22 43.49
C TRP A 14 -13.37 8.29 42.90
N ILE A 15 -12.98 7.21 43.60
CA ILE A 15 -12.06 6.22 43.12
C ILE A 15 -12.60 5.49 41.89
N LEU A 16 -13.88 5.15 41.85
CA LEU A 16 -14.51 4.51 40.68
C LEU A 16 -14.59 5.45 39.48
N VAL A 17 -14.88 6.73 39.68
CA VAL A 17 -14.88 7.73 38.60
C VAL A 17 -13.46 8.00 38.06
N THR A 18 -12.46 8.04 38.96
CA THR A 18 -11.06 8.20 38.53
C THR A 18 -10.54 6.98 37.77
N LEU A 19 -10.98 5.78 38.15
CA LEU A 19 -10.60 4.53 37.47
C LEU A 19 -11.20 4.42 36.05
N CYS A 20 -12.43 4.93 35.84
CA CYS A 20 -13.08 5.01 34.54
C CYS A 20 -12.42 6.03 33.61
N LEU A 21 -11.79 7.08 34.12
CA LEU A 21 -11.08 8.09 33.32
C LEU A 21 -9.71 7.61 32.78
N VAL A 22 -9.16 6.53 33.31
CA VAL A 22 -7.88 5.93 32.88
C VAL A 22 -8.06 4.89 31.75
N ALA A 23 -9.28 4.51 31.39
CA ALA A 23 -9.58 3.72 30.20
C ALA A 23 -9.42 4.57 28.90
N GLY A 24 -8.40 5.40 28.87
CA GLY A 24 -8.04 6.25 27.73
C GLY A 24 -7.54 5.42 26.55
N CYS A 25 -8.04 5.72 25.40
CA CYS A 25 -7.70 5.22 24.08
C CYS A 25 -6.25 4.73 23.99
N SER A 26 -6.04 3.42 23.94
CA SER A 26 -4.72 2.84 23.69
C SER A 26 -4.41 2.90 22.19
N ARG A 27 -4.00 4.09 21.72
CA ARG A 27 -3.50 4.25 20.38
C ARG A 27 -2.20 3.49 20.22
N SER A 28 -2.03 2.84 19.09
CA SER A 28 -0.82 2.10 18.76
C SER A 28 -0.31 2.56 17.40
N PRO A 29 1.00 2.70 17.23
CA PRO A 29 1.56 2.99 15.92
C PRO A 29 1.25 1.84 14.98
N LEU A 30 0.64 2.16 13.84
CA LEU A 30 0.34 1.23 12.77
C LEU A 30 1.53 1.16 11.79
N TYR A 31 2.08 2.32 11.45
CA TYR A 31 3.27 2.49 10.63
C TYR A 31 4.16 3.58 11.23
N SER A 32 5.48 3.40 11.07
CA SER A 32 6.52 4.36 11.42
C SER A 32 7.43 4.61 10.23
N ASP A 33 8.32 5.60 10.35
CA ASP A 33 9.33 5.92 9.32
C ASP A 33 8.74 6.26 7.94
N LEU A 34 7.57 6.93 7.95
CA LEU A 34 6.89 7.38 6.73
C LEU A 34 7.36 8.78 6.36
N THR A 35 7.53 9.04 5.07
CA THR A 35 7.63 10.41 4.55
C THR A 35 6.32 11.14 4.81
N GLU A 36 6.34 12.47 4.77
CA GLU A 36 5.13 13.26 5.00
C GLU A 36 4.04 12.93 3.98
N THR A 37 4.41 12.75 2.71
CA THR A 37 3.48 12.37 1.64
C THR A 37 2.83 11.03 1.90
N GLN A 38 3.63 10.01 2.23
CA GLN A 38 3.12 8.67 2.58
C GLN A 38 2.19 8.72 3.80
N ALA A 39 2.57 9.47 4.84
CA ALA A 39 1.75 9.60 6.05
C ALA A 39 0.40 10.28 5.74
N ASN A 40 0.38 11.31 4.88
CA ASN A 40 -0.84 11.97 4.45
C ASN A 40 -1.75 11.03 3.63
N GLU A 41 -1.18 10.25 2.69
CA GLU A 41 -1.93 9.27 1.88
C GLU A 41 -2.54 8.19 2.77
N VAL A 42 -1.75 7.61 3.67
CA VAL A 42 -2.22 6.58 4.62
C VAL A 42 -3.31 7.13 5.52
N GLN A 43 -3.13 8.33 6.10
CA GLN A 43 -4.12 8.95 6.95
C GLN A 43 -5.44 9.22 6.19
N ALA A 44 -5.35 9.77 4.99
CA ALA A 44 -6.53 10.06 4.16
C ALA A 44 -7.31 8.78 3.83
N ALA A 45 -6.63 7.69 3.47
CA ALA A 45 -7.25 6.41 3.19
C ALA A 45 -7.98 5.83 4.41
N LEU A 46 -7.37 5.90 5.61
CA LEU A 46 -7.97 5.41 6.84
C LEU A 46 -9.18 6.24 7.26
N LEU A 47 -9.07 7.57 7.20
CA LEU A 47 -10.18 8.48 7.53
C LEU A 47 -11.37 8.30 6.56
N SER A 48 -11.11 8.10 5.28
CA SER A 48 -12.17 7.83 4.29
C SER A 48 -12.88 6.50 4.52
N ALA A 49 -12.21 5.54 5.14
CA ALA A 49 -12.79 4.26 5.58
C ALA A 49 -13.45 4.34 6.97
N GLY A 50 -13.53 5.53 7.58
CA GLY A 50 -14.15 5.74 8.90
C GLY A 50 -13.28 5.33 10.09
N ILE A 51 -11.97 5.09 9.87
CA ILE A 51 -11.02 4.73 10.92
C ILE A 51 -10.33 6.00 11.43
N ASP A 52 -10.41 6.27 12.75
CA ASP A 52 -9.74 7.42 13.36
C ASP A 52 -8.21 7.22 13.37
N ALA A 53 -7.51 7.88 12.46
CA ALA A 53 -6.07 7.82 12.29
C ALA A 53 -5.41 9.17 12.61
N ARG A 54 -4.35 9.16 13.42
CA ARG A 54 -3.59 10.34 13.78
C ARG A 54 -2.17 10.27 13.22
N LYS A 55 -1.73 11.34 12.59
CA LYS A 55 -0.35 11.54 12.17
C LYS A 55 0.44 12.15 13.34
N ALA A 56 1.56 11.54 13.72
CA ALA A 56 2.47 12.00 14.76
C ALA A 56 3.89 12.14 14.20
N ALA A 57 4.56 13.27 14.51
CA ALA A 57 5.94 13.48 14.11
C ALA A 57 6.88 12.69 15.04
N MET A 58 7.88 12.03 14.48
CA MET A 58 8.90 11.34 15.26
C MET A 58 9.98 12.34 15.73
N VAL A 59 10.24 12.37 17.03
CA VAL A 59 11.11 13.40 17.67
C VAL A 59 12.56 13.32 17.22
N LYS A 60 13.04 12.15 16.76
CA LYS A 60 14.46 11.90 16.42
C LYS A 60 14.76 11.92 14.93
N THR A 61 13.76 11.77 14.10
CA THR A 61 13.87 11.74 12.64
C THR A 61 12.88 12.72 12.05
N LYS A 62 13.02 13.08 10.78
CA LYS A 62 12.02 13.92 10.09
C LYS A 62 10.83 13.12 9.59
N ASP A 63 10.70 11.88 10.08
CA ASP A 63 9.69 10.92 9.64
C ASP A 63 8.41 11.03 10.45
N TRP A 64 7.36 10.43 9.94
CA TRP A 64 6.04 10.44 10.50
C TRP A 64 5.58 9.03 10.87
N SER A 65 4.78 8.93 11.92
CA SER A 65 4.06 7.72 12.28
C SER A 65 2.55 7.93 12.15
N ILE A 66 1.83 6.87 11.83
CA ILE A 66 0.37 6.82 11.86
C ILE A 66 -0.06 5.94 13.00
N GLU A 67 -0.89 6.50 13.85
CA GLU A 67 -1.47 5.84 15.03
C GLU A 67 -2.96 5.63 14.85
N VAL A 68 -3.44 4.46 15.23
CA VAL A 68 -4.86 4.11 15.25
C VAL A 68 -5.22 3.47 16.58
N ASP A 69 -6.50 3.31 16.86
CA ASP A 69 -6.92 2.49 18.00
C ASP A 69 -6.50 1.03 17.77
N ARG A 70 -6.07 0.37 18.84
CA ARG A 70 -5.59 -1.02 18.77
C ARG A 70 -6.66 -1.98 18.25
N THR A 71 -7.92 -1.69 18.50
CA THR A 71 -9.06 -2.50 18.02
C THR A 71 -9.26 -2.38 16.51
N ASP A 72 -8.85 -1.26 15.92
CA ASP A 72 -9.04 -0.96 14.49
C ASP A 72 -7.86 -1.43 13.62
N ILE A 73 -6.75 -1.86 14.23
CA ILE A 73 -5.55 -2.31 13.51
C ILE A 73 -5.88 -3.34 12.41
N PRO A 74 -6.65 -4.42 12.66
CA PRO A 74 -6.93 -5.41 11.61
C PRO A 74 -7.70 -4.81 10.43
N HIS A 75 -8.67 -3.93 10.72
CA HIS A 75 -9.44 -3.26 9.69
C HIS A 75 -8.58 -2.24 8.93
N ALA A 76 -7.80 -1.44 9.63
CA ALA A 76 -6.86 -0.49 9.05
C ALA A 76 -5.87 -1.17 8.09
N MET A 77 -5.29 -2.30 8.50
CA MET A 77 -4.39 -3.09 7.65
C MET A 77 -5.09 -3.61 6.40
N ALA A 78 -6.34 -4.07 6.51
CA ALA A 78 -7.11 -4.54 5.37
C ALA A 78 -7.38 -3.41 4.36
N VAL A 79 -7.78 -2.23 4.85
CA VAL A 79 -8.01 -1.03 4.02
C VAL A 79 -6.72 -0.61 3.30
N LEU A 80 -5.61 -0.51 4.03
CA LEU A 80 -4.33 -0.09 3.45
C LEU A 80 -3.79 -1.09 2.44
N ASN A 81 -3.90 -2.39 2.71
CA ASN A 81 -3.52 -3.43 1.76
C ASN A 81 -4.37 -3.38 0.48
N ALA A 82 -5.67 -3.12 0.59
CA ALA A 82 -6.54 -2.96 -0.56
C ALA A 82 -6.16 -1.73 -1.41
N ALA A 83 -5.73 -0.65 -0.75
CA ALA A 83 -5.28 0.58 -1.42
C ALA A 83 -3.81 0.54 -1.91
N GLY A 84 -3.04 -0.49 -1.55
CA GLY A 84 -1.61 -0.57 -1.85
C GLY A 84 -0.76 0.44 -1.08
N LEU A 85 -1.17 0.78 0.14
CA LEU A 85 -0.49 1.75 0.98
C LEU A 85 0.24 1.10 2.17
N PRO A 86 1.32 1.68 2.68
CA PRO A 86 2.05 2.81 2.10
C PRO A 86 2.79 2.39 0.81
N ARG A 87 2.83 3.29 -0.18
CA ARG A 87 3.59 3.05 -1.41
C ARG A 87 5.08 3.07 -1.09
N GLN A 88 5.80 2.03 -1.51
CA GLN A 88 7.25 2.04 -1.39
C GLN A 88 7.82 3.02 -2.42
N PRO A 89 8.75 3.90 -2.02
CA PRO A 89 9.41 4.77 -2.97
C PRO A 89 10.21 3.92 -3.95
N LEU A 90 9.91 4.06 -5.23
CA LEU A 90 10.73 3.47 -6.29
C LEU A 90 12.01 4.30 -6.42
N ARG A 91 13.14 3.63 -6.58
CA ARG A 91 14.42 4.30 -6.78
C ARG A 91 14.47 4.83 -8.21
N THR A 92 14.82 6.11 -8.33
CA THR A 92 14.99 6.75 -9.63
C THR A 92 16.30 6.33 -10.30
N LEU A 93 16.43 6.60 -11.60
CA LEU A 93 17.66 6.32 -12.36
C LEU A 93 18.88 6.99 -11.70
N GLY A 94 18.73 8.22 -11.23
CA GLY A 94 19.80 8.96 -10.57
C GLY A 94 20.22 8.39 -9.22
N GLU A 95 19.32 7.75 -8.48
CA GLU A 95 19.61 7.08 -7.21
C GLU A 95 20.28 5.71 -7.40
N VAL A 96 19.99 5.04 -8.52
CA VAL A 96 20.61 3.75 -8.86
C VAL A 96 22.02 3.93 -9.39
N PHE A 97 22.31 5.06 -10.05
CA PHE A 97 23.60 5.44 -10.56
C PHE A 97 24.16 6.69 -9.84
N PRO A 98 24.47 6.63 -8.53
CA PRO A 98 25.17 7.71 -7.88
C PRO A 98 26.56 7.86 -8.51
N LYS A 99 27.04 9.10 -8.64
CA LYS A 99 28.35 9.42 -9.24
C LYS A 99 29.56 9.02 -8.39
N ASP A 100 29.40 8.08 -7.48
CA ASP A 100 30.44 7.66 -6.54
C ASP A 100 31.19 6.46 -7.10
N GLY A 101 32.29 6.77 -7.70
CA GLY A 101 33.56 6.14 -7.96
C GLY A 101 33.68 4.62 -8.03
N PHE A 102 34.63 4.17 -8.68
CA PHE A 102 35.30 2.88 -8.88
C PHE A 102 34.66 1.96 -9.94
N VAL A 103 35.58 1.42 -10.72
CA VAL A 103 35.39 0.61 -11.92
C VAL A 103 34.32 -0.46 -11.75
N SER A 104 33.10 -0.21 -12.27
CA SER A 104 32.08 -1.24 -12.45
C SER A 104 32.32 -1.98 -13.76
N SER A 105 31.96 -3.26 -13.80
CA SER A 105 32.01 -4.02 -15.05
C SER A 105 30.90 -3.55 -16.00
N PRO A 106 31.08 -3.60 -17.32
CA PRO A 106 30.04 -3.24 -18.30
C PRO A 106 28.73 -4.02 -18.08
N LEU A 107 28.80 -5.26 -17.63
CA LEU A 107 27.65 -6.09 -17.31
C LEU A 107 26.88 -5.52 -16.10
N GLU A 108 27.60 -5.09 -15.06
CA GLU A 108 26.99 -4.51 -13.88
C GLU A 108 26.32 -3.16 -14.18
N GLU A 109 26.97 -2.32 -14.96
CA GLU A 109 26.38 -1.05 -15.42
C GLU A 109 25.12 -1.27 -16.22
N ARG A 110 25.13 -2.24 -17.13
CA ARG A 110 23.94 -2.60 -17.91
C ARG A 110 22.81 -3.13 -17.01
N ALA A 111 23.12 -4.01 -16.06
CA ALA A 111 22.12 -4.54 -15.14
C ALA A 111 21.49 -3.43 -14.29
N ARG A 112 22.30 -2.49 -13.80
CA ARG A 112 21.82 -1.29 -13.07
C ARG A 112 20.96 -0.40 -13.96
N TYR A 113 21.37 -0.18 -15.21
CA TYR A 113 20.60 0.61 -16.16
C TYR A 113 19.20 0.01 -16.40
N VAL A 114 19.13 -1.28 -16.74
CA VAL A 114 17.87 -1.99 -16.98
C VAL A 114 16.97 -1.95 -15.74
N PHE A 115 17.55 -2.16 -14.55
CA PHE A 115 16.81 -2.09 -13.30
C PHE A 115 16.25 -0.68 -13.06
N ALA A 116 17.06 0.35 -13.23
CA ALA A 116 16.64 1.73 -13.03
C ALA A 116 15.55 2.14 -14.03
N LEU A 117 15.71 1.74 -15.31
CA LEU A 117 14.73 2.01 -16.35
C LEU A 117 13.39 1.32 -16.05
N SER A 118 13.43 0.07 -15.56
CA SER A 118 12.22 -0.64 -15.13
C SER A 118 11.49 0.12 -14.02
N GLN A 119 12.23 0.61 -13.01
CA GLN A 119 11.64 1.41 -11.92
C GLN A 119 11.06 2.75 -12.38
N GLU A 120 11.72 3.42 -13.34
CA GLU A 120 11.23 4.69 -13.88
C GLU A 120 9.89 4.51 -14.62
N ILE A 121 9.76 3.43 -15.39
CA ILE A 121 8.51 3.08 -16.07
C ILE A 121 7.45 2.66 -15.04
N GLU A 122 7.80 1.84 -14.03
CA GLU A 122 6.90 1.50 -12.93
C GLU A 122 6.34 2.77 -12.25
N GLN A 123 7.21 3.74 -11.96
CA GLN A 123 6.81 5.01 -11.37
C GLN A 123 5.84 5.79 -12.26
N THR A 124 6.09 5.81 -13.57
CA THR A 124 5.19 6.44 -14.55
C THR A 124 3.82 5.76 -14.57
N LEU A 125 3.77 4.43 -14.58
CA LEU A 125 2.52 3.68 -14.57
C LEU A 125 1.73 3.87 -13.27
N LEU A 126 2.40 4.04 -12.14
CA LEU A 126 1.77 4.32 -10.85
C LEU A 126 1.08 5.70 -10.79
N GLN A 127 1.38 6.64 -11.70
CA GLN A 127 0.67 7.90 -11.81
C GLN A 127 -0.67 7.79 -12.55
N LEU A 128 -0.96 6.65 -13.18
CA LEU A 128 -2.22 6.44 -13.88
C LEU A 128 -3.34 6.16 -12.88
N ASP A 129 -4.47 6.83 -13.07
CA ASP A 129 -5.66 6.64 -12.25
C ASP A 129 -6.12 5.18 -12.31
N GLY A 130 -6.36 4.59 -11.13
CA GLY A 130 -6.80 3.21 -10.98
C GLY A 130 -5.68 2.18 -10.85
N VAL A 131 -4.42 2.55 -11.08
CA VAL A 131 -3.27 1.67 -10.81
C VAL A 131 -2.95 1.67 -9.32
N VAL A 132 -2.90 0.50 -8.72
CA VAL A 132 -2.52 0.29 -7.30
C VAL A 132 -1.05 -0.08 -7.18
N ASP A 133 -0.59 -0.96 -8.06
CA ASP A 133 0.82 -1.38 -8.14
C ASP A 133 1.16 -1.74 -9.59
N ALA A 134 2.40 -1.57 -9.97
CA ALA A 134 2.91 -1.92 -11.28
C ALA A 134 4.30 -2.55 -11.16
N ARG A 135 4.56 -3.58 -11.97
CA ARG A 135 5.87 -4.22 -12.10
C ARG A 135 6.25 -4.33 -13.56
N VAL A 136 7.46 -3.89 -13.88
CA VAL A 136 7.99 -3.90 -15.23
C VAL A 136 9.27 -4.69 -15.27
N HIS A 137 9.33 -5.67 -16.16
CA HIS A 137 10.53 -6.44 -16.45
C HIS A 137 10.92 -6.17 -17.90
N ILE A 138 12.14 -5.66 -18.10
CA ILE A 138 12.69 -5.34 -19.40
C ILE A 138 13.78 -6.36 -19.73
N ALA A 139 13.69 -6.97 -20.89
CA ALA A 139 14.73 -7.81 -21.46
C ALA A 139 15.38 -7.06 -22.63
N MET A 140 16.63 -6.65 -22.42
CA MET A 140 17.48 -6.01 -23.43
C MET A 140 18.59 -7.00 -23.81
N PRO A 141 18.47 -7.74 -24.90
CA PRO A 141 19.51 -8.68 -25.34
C PRO A 141 20.77 -7.92 -25.75
N GLU A 142 21.91 -8.57 -25.61
CA GLU A 142 23.20 -8.01 -26.12
C GLU A 142 23.20 -8.05 -27.63
N SER A 143 23.57 -6.93 -28.26
CA SER A 143 23.85 -6.90 -29.69
C SER A 143 25.30 -7.29 -29.92
N ASN A 144 25.52 -8.32 -30.73
CA ASN A 144 26.87 -8.63 -31.23
C ASN A 144 27.16 -7.75 -32.43
N VAL A 145 28.39 -7.27 -32.52
CA VAL A 145 28.87 -6.42 -33.63
C VAL A 145 28.74 -7.11 -34.99
N PHE A 146 28.55 -8.44 -35.00
CA PHE A 146 28.44 -9.27 -36.20
C PHE A 146 27.00 -9.60 -36.60
N ASP A 147 26.01 -9.15 -35.81
CA ASP A 147 24.59 -9.40 -36.13
C ASP A 147 24.07 -8.36 -37.12
N ASP A 148 23.65 -8.79 -38.30
CA ASP A 148 23.01 -7.93 -39.31
C ASP A 148 21.72 -7.27 -38.83
N LYS A 149 21.11 -7.83 -37.80
CA LYS A 149 19.96 -7.26 -37.06
C LYS A 149 20.19 -7.35 -35.55
N PRO A 150 20.37 -6.22 -34.85
CA PRO A 150 20.45 -6.25 -33.41
C PRO A 150 19.14 -6.84 -32.84
N PRO A 151 19.22 -7.74 -31.86
CA PRO A 151 18.03 -8.32 -31.24
C PRO A 151 17.23 -7.23 -30.55
N SER A 152 15.90 -7.21 -30.80
CA SER A 152 15.01 -6.19 -30.26
C SER A 152 14.70 -6.46 -28.78
N ALA A 153 14.62 -5.41 -27.99
CA ALA A 153 14.16 -5.46 -26.61
C ALA A 153 12.71 -5.99 -26.50
N SER A 154 12.33 -6.44 -25.32
CA SER A 154 10.97 -6.81 -24.98
C SER A 154 10.67 -6.43 -23.53
N ALA A 155 9.39 -6.24 -23.21
CA ALA A 155 8.97 -5.94 -21.85
C ALA A 155 7.74 -6.73 -21.43
N SER A 156 7.65 -7.04 -20.14
CA SER A 156 6.45 -7.56 -19.53
C SER A 156 6.02 -6.67 -18.35
N VAL A 157 4.74 -6.35 -18.33
CA VAL A 157 4.14 -5.45 -17.35
C VAL A 157 3.03 -6.18 -16.61
N VAL A 158 3.08 -6.13 -15.29
CA VAL A 158 2.00 -6.58 -14.42
C VAL A 158 1.41 -5.35 -13.76
N ILE A 159 0.10 -5.17 -13.88
CA ILE A 159 -0.63 -4.07 -13.25
C ILE A 159 -1.65 -4.64 -12.27
N ILE A 160 -1.61 -4.13 -11.05
CA ILE A 160 -2.66 -4.37 -10.06
C ILE A 160 -3.55 -3.14 -10.06
N GLU A 161 -4.81 -3.33 -10.43
CA GLU A 161 -5.79 -2.24 -10.54
C GLU A 161 -6.76 -2.20 -9.34
N GLN A 162 -7.33 -1.02 -9.11
CA GLN A 162 -8.44 -0.86 -8.17
C GLN A 162 -9.69 -1.58 -8.69
N PRO A 163 -10.56 -2.10 -7.80
CA PRO A 163 -11.84 -2.66 -8.21
C PRO A 163 -12.65 -1.67 -9.06
N GLY A 164 -12.98 -2.06 -10.28
CA GLY A 164 -13.78 -1.23 -11.21
C GLY A 164 -13.00 -0.26 -12.10
N ALA A 165 -11.68 -0.20 -12.00
CA ALA A 165 -10.86 0.72 -12.82
C ALA A 165 -10.87 0.38 -14.33
N ARG A 166 -11.00 -0.90 -14.70
CA ARG A 166 -11.06 -1.38 -16.11
C ARG A 166 -9.88 -0.90 -16.96
N LEU A 167 -8.66 -1.01 -16.45
CA LEU A 167 -7.45 -0.57 -17.14
C LEU A 167 -7.14 -1.39 -18.40
N GLU A 168 -7.74 -2.55 -18.58
CA GLU A 168 -7.64 -3.33 -19.82
C GLU A 168 -8.05 -2.52 -21.07
N ALA A 169 -9.02 -1.60 -20.95
CA ALA A 169 -9.42 -0.70 -22.03
C ALA A 169 -8.31 0.27 -22.45
N ARG A 170 -7.28 0.46 -21.62
CA ARG A 170 -6.12 1.33 -21.85
C ARG A 170 -4.82 0.56 -22.12
N GLU A 171 -4.93 -0.75 -22.41
CA GLU A 171 -3.76 -1.60 -22.65
C GLU A 171 -2.84 -1.05 -23.74
N THR A 172 -3.40 -0.52 -24.83
CA THR A 172 -2.64 0.05 -25.94
C THR A 172 -1.85 1.28 -25.50
N ASP A 173 -2.44 2.17 -24.70
CA ASP A 173 -1.76 3.35 -24.19
C ASP A 173 -0.60 2.96 -23.27
N ILE A 174 -0.82 1.97 -22.42
CA ILE A 174 0.20 1.44 -21.51
C ILE A 174 1.36 0.81 -22.30
N LYS A 175 1.03 0.03 -23.32
CA LYS A 175 2.05 -0.55 -24.21
C LYS A 175 2.85 0.52 -24.94
N ALA A 176 2.20 1.60 -25.40
CA ALA A 176 2.88 2.71 -26.06
C ALA A 176 3.85 3.41 -25.10
N ILE A 177 3.43 3.73 -23.87
CA ILE A 177 4.30 4.33 -22.84
C ILE A 177 5.56 3.47 -22.64
N VAL A 178 5.41 2.15 -22.53
CA VAL A 178 6.52 1.23 -22.32
C VAL A 178 7.41 1.13 -23.56
N THR A 179 6.82 1.08 -24.76
CA THR A 179 7.55 1.00 -26.02
C THR A 179 8.40 2.24 -26.24
N ASP A 180 7.83 3.41 -26.00
CA ASP A 180 8.53 4.69 -26.18
C ASP A 180 9.59 4.95 -25.10
N GLY A 181 9.41 4.35 -23.92
CA GLY A 181 10.34 4.49 -22.79
C GLY A 181 11.56 3.54 -22.85
N VAL A 182 11.59 2.52 -23.71
CA VAL A 182 12.64 1.50 -23.73
C VAL A 182 13.43 1.53 -25.05
N GLU A 183 14.71 1.80 -24.95
CA GLU A 183 15.60 1.79 -26.11
C GLU A 183 15.64 0.39 -26.77
N GLY A 184 15.52 0.36 -28.10
CA GLY A 184 15.51 -0.89 -28.87
C GLY A 184 14.20 -1.67 -28.83
N LEU A 185 13.16 -1.11 -28.19
CA LEU A 185 11.80 -1.65 -28.18
C LEU A 185 10.95 -0.86 -29.18
N SER A 186 10.96 -1.23 -30.45
CA SER A 186 10.25 -0.54 -31.53
C SER A 186 8.92 -1.17 -31.92
N ASP A 187 8.59 -2.34 -31.37
CA ASP A 187 7.38 -3.10 -31.68
C ASP A 187 6.51 -3.26 -30.42
N ILE A 188 5.34 -2.64 -30.42
CA ILE A 188 4.34 -2.70 -29.35
C ILE A 188 3.89 -4.15 -29.02
N ASN A 189 4.00 -5.07 -30.00
CA ASN A 189 3.65 -6.47 -29.79
C ASN A 189 4.68 -7.23 -28.94
N ARG A 190 5.84 -6.64 -28.70
CA ARG A 190 6.86 -7.17 -27.80
C ARG A 190 6.66 -6.74 -26.35
N VAL A 191 5.60 -5.97 -26.08
CA VAL A 191 5.15 -5.60 -24.74
C VAL A 191 3.95 -6.46 -24.37
N THR A 192 4.08 -7.25 -23.32
CA THR A 192 2.97 -8.01 -22.73
C THR A 192 2.49 -7.30 -21.48
N VAL A 193 1.18 -6.99 -21.39
CA VAL A 193 0.57 -6.43 -20.21
C VAL A 193 -0.43 -7.42 -19.62
N LYS A 194 -0.42 -7.57 -18.30
CA LYS A 194 -1.39 -8.37 -17.54
C LYS A 194 -1.98 -7.55 -16.41
N PHE A 195 -3.29 -7.61 -16.29
CA PHE A 195 -4.07 -6.89 -15.28
C PHE A 195 -4.59 -7.85 -14.22
N PHE A 196 -4.50 -7.42 -12.96
CA PHE A 196 -5.04 -8.14 -11.81
C PHE A 196 -5.78 -7.15 -10.93
N THR A 197 -7.05 -7.43 -10.62
CA THR A 197 -7.82 -6.56 -9.73
C THR A 197 -7.48 -6.87 -8.27
N ARG A 198 -7.18 -5.85 -7.48
CA ARG A 198 -6.99 -6.01 -6.03
C ARG A 198 -8.33 -6.32 -5.37
N ARG A 199 -8.36 -7.35 -4.53
CA ARG A 199 -9.58 -7.70 -3.78
C ARG A 199 -9.92 -6.59 -2.79
N ALA A 200 -11.16 -6.10 -2.82
CA ALA A 200 -11.64 -5.10 -1.87
C ALA A 200 -11.63 -5.65 -0.43
N ALA A 201 -11.31 -4.79 0.55
CA ALA A 201 -11.29 -5.17 1.97
C ALA A 201 -12.66 -5.61 2.50
N ASP A 202 -13.75 -5.14 1.90
CA ASP A 202 -15.14 -5.44 2.30
C ASP A 202 -15.53 -6.93 2.20
N SER A 203 -14.82 -7.70 1.38
CA SER A 203 -15.07 -9.15 1.26
C SER A 203 -14.68 -9.94 2.52
N ILE A 204 -13.89 -9.34 3.42
CA ILE A 204 -13.46 -9.98 4.66
C ILE A 204 -14.53 -9.82 5.75
N GLY A 205 -15.28 -8.71 5.75
CA GLY A 205 -16.34 -8.43 6.72
C GLY A 205 -17.60 -9.29 6.50
N THR A 206 -17.97 -9.55 5.25
CA THR A 206 -19.18 -10.31 4.91
C THR A 206 -19.07 -11.80 5.23
N ALA A 207 -17.86 -12.38 5.12
CA ALA A 207 -17.62 -13.77 5.49
C ALA A 207 -17.71 -14.02 7.01
N ALA A 208 -17.39 -13.03 7.83
CA ALA A 208 -17.47 -13.12 9.29
C ALA A 208 -18.92 -13.01 9.82
N GLN A 209 -19.81 -12.38 9.07
CA GLN A 209 -21.23 -12.23 9.46
C GLN A 209 -22.11 -13.41 9.04
N SER A 210 -21.73 -14.16 8.00
CA SER A 210 -22.48 -15.34 7.56
C SER A 210 -22.33 -16.57 8.47
N GLY A 211 -21.42 -16.52 9.44
CA GLY A 211 -21.17 -17.62 10.40
C GLY A 211 -21.96 -17.53 11.72
N ARG A 212 -22.85 -16.55 11.92
CA ARG A 212 -23.71 -16.55 13.11
C ARG A 212 -24.85 -17.54 12.93
N PRO A 213 -24.93 -18.62 13.71
CA PRO A 213 -26.05 -19.53 13.65
C PRO A 213 -27.32 -18.77 14.10
N ASN A 214 -28.30 -18.76 13.21
CA ASN A 214 -29.63 -18.22 13.46
C ASN A 214 -30.22 -18.91 14.70
N ARG A 215 -30.21 -18.25 15.87
CA ARG A 215 -30.94 -18.69 17.05
C ARG A 215 -32.42 -18.58 16.71
N ARG A 216 -33.08 -19.71 16.42
CA ARG A 216 -34.53 -19.81 16.38
C ARG A 216 -35.09 -19.38 17.76
N PRO A 217 -36.11 -18.50 17.79
CA PRO A 217 -36.85 -18.30 19.02
C PRO A 217 -37.63 -19.56 19.36
N ASP A 218 -37.42 -20.06 20.57
CA ASP A 218 -38.11 -21.20 21.14
C ASP A 218 -39.56 -20.80 21.42
N SER A 219 -40.46 -21.24 20.55
CA SER A 219 -41.90 -21.10 20.76
C SER A 219 -42.36 -22.21 21.67
N ARG A 220 -42.34 -21.93 22.96
CA ARG A 220 -43.14 -22.64 23.97
C ARG A 220 -44.20 -21.68 24.48
N GLU A 221 -45.38 -21.79 23.89
CA GLU A 221 -46.61 -21.38 24.52
C GLU A 221 -47.66 -22.48 24.30
N GLY A 222 -48.28 -22.90 25.40
CA GLY A 222 -49.63 -23.30 25.49
C GLY A 222 -49.97 -24.76 25.66
N ALA A 223 -50.19 -25.21 26.86
CA ALA A 223 -51.42 -25.87 27.32
C ALA A 223 -51.36 -26.04 28.83
#